data_0428245fbebc4d3ab1a60a1bc7f94a89
#
_entry.id   0428245fbebc4d3ab1a60a1bc7f94a89
#
_cell.length_a   1.000
_cell.length_b   1.000
_cell.length_c   1.000
_cell.angle_alpha   90.00
_cell.angle_beta   90.00
_cell.angle_gamma   90.00
#
_symmetry.space_group_name_H-M   'P 1'
#
loop_
_entity.id
_entity.type
_entity.pdbx_description
1 polymer ?
#
loop_
_entity_poly.entity_id
_entity_poly.type
_entity_poly.pdbx_seq_one_letter_code
_entity_poly.pdbx_strand_id
1 'polypeptide(L)'
;GRRHSDPTDLVRDFTLMYSDRPTFAHVHLTEYTHDDLNGVKSYDRDLALKLRMMERSGALDDTFLVLMGDHGYRFGGFSKTRQGNVENNMPLLLVMPPKSLEEEQPELVRNLRDNNLLLTSHWDLHQTLRHLLALGVGQQRVDTFYTGSLSPGSSLLSPLQPRTCTEAGISLWFCSCPEDQRVIEPDVARQLLEAVLEDINVFLQPLELGCQELE
;
A
#
# COMPACT_ATOMS: atom_id res chain seq x y z
N GLY A 1 7.96 24.09 25.69
CA GLY A 1 7.08 23.18 24.97
C GLY A 1 7.66 21.79 25.03
N ARG A 2 6.86 20.78 25.41
CA ARG A 2 7.26 19.36 25.26
C ARG A 2 7.46 19.14 23.76
N ARG A 3 8.68 18.78 23.36
CA ARG A 3 8.89 18.20 22.03
C ARG A 3 8.06 16.92 22.04
N HIS A 4 6.99 16.88 21.25
CA HIS A 4 6.35 15.61 20.95
C HIS A 4 7.44 14.74 20.32
N SER A 5 7.70 13.58 20.90
CA SER A 5 8.65 12.62 20.31
C SER A 5 8.10 12.26 18.93
N ASP A 6 8.91 12.49 17.90
CA ASP A 6 8.55 12.11 16.54
C ASP A 6 8.30 10.59 16.51
N PRO A 7 7.21 10.12 15.89
CA PRO A 7 6.88 8.70 15.84
C PRO A 7 8.01 7.82 15.28
N THR A 8 8.82 8.34 14.39
CA THR A 8 9.98 7.63 13.84
C THR A 8 11.09 7.40 14.88
N ASP A 9 11.28 8.33 15.82
CA ASP A 9 12.23 8.13 16.94
C ASP A 9 11.72 7.05 17.88
N LEU A 10 10.41 6.98 18.11
CA LEU A 10 9.80 5.91 18.91
C LEU A 10 9.99 4.54 18.27
N VAL A 11 9.88 4.42 16.94
CA VAL A 11 10.15 3.16 16.22
C VAL A 11 11.60 2.72 16.41
N ARG A 12 12.56 3.64 16.21
CA ARG A 12 13.98 3.34 16.46
C ARG A 12 14.21 2.81 17.89
N ASP A 13 13.73 3.54 18.86
CA ASP A 13 13.93 3.19 20.27
C ASP A 13 13.24 1.86 20.61
N PHE A 14 12.05 1.61 20.06
CA PHE A 14 11.33 0.35 20.19
C PHE A 14 12.13 -0.82 19.57
N THR A 15 12.62 -0.67 18.34
CA THR A 15 13.40 -1.69 17.65
C THR A 15 14.67 -2.04 18.43
N LEU A 16 15.38 -1.05 18.96
CA LEU A 16 16.58 -1.27 19.76
C LEU A 16 16.26 -1.89 21.13
N MET A 17 15.18 -1.47 21.78
CA MET A 17 14.78 -1.97 23.10
C MET A 17 14.39 -3.46 23.06
N TYR A 18 13.79 -3.91 21.95
CA TYR A 18 13.29 -5.27 21.78
C TYR A 18 14.09 -6.06 20.73
N SER A 19 15.38 -5.74 20.57
CA SER A 19 16.26 -6.40 19.59
C SER A 19 16.50 -7.90 19.86
N ASP A 20 16.13 -8.40 21.06
CA ASP A 20 16.23 -9.80 21.46
C ASP A 20 15.08 -10.69 20.96
N ARG A 21 14.09 -10.10 20.27
CA ARG A 21 12.89 -10.82 19.82
C ARG A 21 12.30 -10.21 18.55
N PRO A 22 11.55 -11.00 17.74
CA PRO A 22 10.82 -10.47 16.59
C PRO A 22 9.83 -9.39 17.03
N THR A 23 9.84 -8.26 16.31
CA THR A 23 8.95 -7.13 16.55
C THR A 23 8.25 -6.71 15.26
N PHE A 24 7.10 -6.06 15.38
CA PHE A 24 6.42 -5.37 14.30
C PHE A 24 6.07 -3.95 14.75
N ALA A 25 6.53 -2.97 14.01
CA ALA A 25 6.22 -1.57 14.25
C ALA A 25 5.57 -0.96 13.01
N HIS A 26 4.47 -0.23 13.20
CA HIS A 26 3.78 0.51 12.16
C HIS A 26 3.59 1.95 12.59
N VAL A 27 3.98 2.89 11.74
CA VAL A 27 3.77 4.33 11.94
C VAL A 27 3.02 4.89 10.75
N HIS A 28 1.98 5.64 11.02
CA HIS A 28 1.21 6.38 10.01
C HIS A 28 1.40 7.88 10.23
N LEU A 29 1.99 8.55 9.25
CA LEU A 29 2.31 9.98 9.27
C LEU A 29 1.35 10.72 8.33
N THR A 30 0.25 11.24 8.86
CA THR A 30 -0.78 11.95 8.08
C THR A 30 -0.50 13.45 7.97
N GLU A 31 0.12 14.04 8.98
CA GLU A 31 0.25 15.50 9.12
C GLU A 31 0.98 16.17 7.94
N TYR A 32 1.91 15.47 7.30
CA TYR A 32 2.78 16.03 6.27
C TYR A 32 2.25 15.86 4.85
N THR A 33 1.33 14.93 4.62
CA THR A 33 0.96 14.49 3.26
C THR A 33 -0.52 14.62 2.95
N HIS A 34 -1.38 14.77 3.98
CA HIS A 34 -2.83 14.69 3.81
C HIS A 34 -3.41 15.93 3.10
N ASP A 35 -3.05 17.14 3.56
CA ASP A 35 -3.73 18.37 3.13
C ASP A 35 -3.00 19.14 2.01
N ASP A 36 -1.73 18.85 1.76
CA ASP A 36 -0.90 19.54 0.79
C ASP A 36 -0.14 18.58 -0.13
N LEU A 37 -0.33 18.73 -1.43
CA LEU A 37 0.40 17.96 -2.46
C LEU A 37 1.94 18.05 -2.28
N ASN A 38 2.43 19.19 -1.82
CA ASN A 38 3.86 19.42 -1.60
C ASN A 38 4.30 19.14 -0.16
N GLY A 39 3.39 18.74 0.72
CA GLY A 39 3.66 18.56 2.13
C GLY A 39 4.78 17.55 2.41
N VAL A 40 4.89 16.50 1.59
CA VAL A 40 5.97 15.51 1.69
C VAL A 40 7.36 16.15 1.61
N LYS A 41 7.54 17.24 0.88
CA LYS A 41 8.82 17.95 0.76
C LYS A 41 9.31 18.53 2.10
N SER A 42 8.38 18.88 2.98
CA SER A 42 8.72 19.45 4.29
C SER A 42 9.30 18.39 5.23
N TYR A 43 8.97 17.13 5.02
CA TYR A 43 9.42 16.02 5.87
C TYR A 43 10.56 15.19 5.26
N ASP A 44 10.82 15.30 3.95
CA ASP A 44 11.82 14.50 3.23
C ASP A 44 13.20 14.50 3.90
N ARG A 45 13.72 15.69 4.22
CA ARG A 45 15.02 15.83 4.87
C ARG A 45 15.05 15.20 6.26
N ASP A 46 14.01 15.39 7.04
CA ASP A 46 13.93 14.90 8.41
C ASP A 46 13.80 13.37 8.41
N LEU A 47 12.97 12.82 7.52
CA LEU A 47 12.85 11.37 7.33
C LEU A 47 14.19 10.74 6.91
N ALA A 48 14.86 11.33 5.93
CA ALA A 48 16.17 10.86 5.50
C ALA A 48 17.23 10.87 6.63
N LEU A 49 17.23 11.90 7.47
CA LEU A 49 18.12 11.96 8.64
C LEU A 49 17.77 10.87 9.66
N LYS A 50 16.49 10.64 9.92
CA LYS A 50 16.04 9.62 10.87
C LYS A 50 16.35 8.21 10.40
N LEU A 51 16.14 7.90 9.13
CA LEU A 51 16.53 6.61 8.55
C LEU A 51 18.04 6.36 8.67
N ARG A 52 18.87 7.39 8.39
CA ARG A 52 20.33 7.30 8.63
C ARG A 52 20.69 7.10 10.10
N MET A 53 19.94 7.68 11.02
CA MET A 53 20.15 7.45 12.46
C MET A 53 19.78 6.01 12.85
N MET A 54 18.70 5.47 12.32
CA MET A 54 18.31 4.07 12.52
C MET A 54 19.36 3.11 11.99
N GLU A 55 19.87 3.35 10.77
CA GLU A 55 20.96 2.58 10.17
C GLU A 55 22.21 2.61 11.07
N ARG A 56 22.68 3.80 11.46
CA ARG A 56 23.89 3.96 12.30
C ARG A 56 23.76 3.38 13.71
N SER A 57 22.55 3.29 14.23
CA SER A 57 22.30 2.71 15.56
C SER A 57 22.13 1.19 15.52
N GLY A 58 22.20 0.55 14.35
CA GLY A 58 21.95 -0.88 14.17
C GLY A 58 20.47 -1.27 14.19
N ALA A 59 19.55 -0.30 14.30
CA ALA A 59 18.11 -0.60 14.34
C ALA A 59 17.59 -1.22 13.03
N LEU A 60 18.32 -1.09 11.93
CA LEU A 60 17.96 -1.66 10.63
C LEU A 60 18.73 -2.92 10.24
N ASP A 61 19.67 -3.40 11.07
CA ASP A 61 20.54 -4.51 10.71
C ASP A 61 19.77 -5.80 10.42
N ASP A 62 18.75 -6.09 11.27
CA ASP A 62 17.85 -7.24 11.13
C ASP A 62 16.39 -6.83 10.91
N THR A 63 16.17 -5.62 10.37
CA THR A 63 14.83 -5.07 10.17
C THR A 63 14.47 -5.03 8.69
N PHE A 64 13.35 -5.66 8.35
CA PHE A 64 12.71 -5.49 7.06
C PHE A 64 11.92 -4.18 7.07
N LEU A 65 12.44 -3.14 6.42
CA LEU A 65 11.83 -1.82 6.38
C LEU A 65 10.92 -1.67 5.16
N VAL A 66 9.70 -1.19 5.41
CA VAL A 66 8.75 -0.78 4.36
C VAL A 66 8.41 0.68 4.55
N LEU A 67 8.59 1.48 3.50
CA LEU A 67 8.11 2.86 3.42
C LEU A 67 7.10 2.93 2.28
N MET A 68 5.86 3.32 2.59
CA MET A 68 4.79 3.29 1.61
C MET A 68 3.80 4.44 1.80
N GLY A 69 3.10 4.78 0.73
CA GLY A 69 1.82 5.48 0.79
C GLY A 69 0.66 4.48 0.74
N ASP A 70 -0.41 4.77 1.43
CA ASP A 70 -1.68 4.03 1.32
C ASP A 70 -2.38 4.36 -0.01
N HIS A 71 -2.26 5.59 -0.46
CA HIS A 71 -2.65 6.13 -1.77
C HIS A 71 -1.87 7.43 -2.03
N GLY A 72 -2.00 7.98 -3.23
CA GLY A 72 -1.46 9.29 -3.54
C GLY A 72 -2.40 10.44 -3.18
N TYR A 73 -2.05 11.67 -3.59
CA TYR A 73 -2.85 12.86 -3.29
C TYR A 73 -4.15 12.89 -4.09
N ARG A 74 -5.30 12.99 -3.41
CA ARG A 74 -6.64 12.88 -3.99
C ARG A 74 -7.50 14.14 -3.94
N PHE A 75 -6.95 15.27 -3.52
CA PHE A 75 -7.70 16.52 -3.35
C PHE A 75 -7.40 17.53 -4.46
N GLY A 76 -8.31 18.52 -4.61
CA GLY A 76 -8.13 19.65 -5.50
C GLY A 76 -8.21 19.32 -7.00
N GLY A 77 -7.85 20.31 -7.82
CA GLY A 77 -7.95 20.22 -9.28
C GLY A 77 -6.95 19.23 -9.90
N PHE A 78 -5.78 19.07 -9.31
CA PHE A 78 -4.75 18.17 -9.81
C PHE A 78 -5.21 16.71 -9.82
N SER A 79 -5.87 16.24 -8.76
CA SER A 79 -6.35 14.86 -8.66
C SER A 79 -7.37 14.48 -9.76
N LYS A 80 -8.02 15.48 -10.39
CA LYS A 80 -8.96 15.29 -11.51
C LYS A 80 -8.26 15.17 -12.86
N THR A 81 -6.97 15.41 -12.92
CA THR A 81 -6.18 15.21 -14.14
C THR A 81 -5.80 13.75 -14.31
N ARG A 82 -5.48 13.33 -15.55
CA ARG A 82 -4.93 11.98 -15.80
C ARG A 82 -3.70 11.70 -14.95
N GLN A 83 -2.77 12.65 -14.87
CA GLN A 83 -1.55 12.51 -14.06
C GLN A 83 -1.89 12.36 -12.58
N GLY A 84 -2.79 13.19 -12.05
CA GLY A 84 -3.21 13.09 -10.65
C GLY A 84 -3.90 11.77 -10.31
N ASN A 85 -4.68 11.21 -11.24
CA ASN A 85 -5.28 9.89 -11.08
C ASN A 85 -4.21 8.78 -11.02
N VAL A 86 -3.22 8.82 -11.93
CA VAL A 86 -2.10 7.86 -11.89
C VAL A 86 -1.34 7.98 -10.57
N GLU A 87 -0.98 9.19 -10.14
CA GLU A 87 -0.26 9.39 -8.88
C GLU A 87 -1.06 8.97 -7.65
N ASN A 88 -2.39 9.15 -7.67
CA ASN A 88 -3.26 8.68 -6.60
C ASN A 88 -3.27 7.15 -6.49
N ASN A 89 -3.28 6.45 -7.62
CA ASN A 89 -3.45 5.00 -7.66
C ASN A 89 -2.11 4.23 -7.64
N MET A 90 -0.99 4.93 -7.81
CA MET A 90 0.37 4.36 -7.79
C MET A 90 1.22 5.02 -6.68
N PRO A 91 0.87 4.80 -5.40
CA PRO A 91 1.64 5.34 -4.30
C PRO A 91 3.05 4.75 -4.23
N LEU A 92 3.95 5.46 -3.54
CA LEU A 92 5.28 4.96 -3.26
C LEU A 92 5.21 3.63 -2.51
N LEU A 93 6.02 2.67 -2.94
CA LEU A 93 6.38 1.49 -2.17
C LEU A 93 7.90 1.29 -2.26
N LEU A 94 8.58 1.45 -1.14
CA LEU A 94 10.00 1.17 -1.00
C LEU A 94 10.17 0.07 0.04
N VAL A 95 10.89 -0.97 -0.34
CA VAL A 95 11.16 -2.12 0.52
C VAL A 95 12.66 -2.30 0.64
N MET A 96 13.15 -2.38 1.87
CA MET A 96 14.54 -2.63 2.18
C MET A 96 14.66 -3.87 3.08
N PRO A 97 15.08 -5.01 2.53
CA PRO A 97 15.36 -6.21 3.32
C PRO A 97 16.64 -6.02 4.15
N PRO A 98 16.75 -6.66 5.33
CA PRO A 98 17.99 -6.68 6.09
C PRO A 98 19.06 -7.51 5.37
N LYS A 99 20.32 -7.21 5.68
CA LYS A 99 21.46 -7.95 5.11
C LYS A 99 21.45 -9.43 5.49
N SER A 100 21.04 -9.75 6.70
CA SER A 100 20.89 -11.13 7.16
C SER A 100 19.97 -11.94 6.25
N LEU A 101 18.84 -11.38 5.81
CA LEU A 101 17.95 -12.07 4.88
C LEU A 101 18.60 -12.27 3.50
N GLU A 102 19.39 -11.31 3.02
CA GLU A 102 20.11 -11.44 1.73
C GLU A 102 21.20 -12.52 1.81
N GLU A 103 21.87 -12.64 2.95
CA GLU A 103 22.93 -13.64 3.17
C GLU A 103 22.35 -15.05 3.37
N GLU A 104 21.28 -15.17 4.15
CA GLU A 104 20.67 -16.47 4.49
C GLU A 104 19.73 -16.99 3.38
N GLN A 105 19.01 -16.11 2.72
CA GLN A 105 18.00 -16.44 1.71
C GLN A 105 18.08 -15.53 0.48
N PRO A 106 19.18 -15.57 -0.28
CA PRO A 106 19.43 -14.64 -1.39
C PRO A 106 18.37 -14.71 -2.49
N GLU A 107 17.67 -15.84 -2.63
CA GLU A 107 16.61 -15.99 -3.62
C GLU A 107 15.39 -15.11 -3.31
N LEU A 108 15.04 -14.95 -2.05
CA LEU A 108 13.91 -14.08 -1.65
C LEU A 108 14.19 -12.63 -2.02
N VAL A 109 15.41 -12.18 -1.75
CA VAL A 109 15.82 -10.80 -2.07
C VAL A 109 15.96 -10.61 -3.58
N ARG A 110 16.39 -11.63 -4.32
CA ARG A 110 16.40 -11.60 -5.79
C ARG A 110 15.00 -11.46 -6.35
N ASN A 111 14.04 -12.27 -5.89
CA ASN A 111 12.64 -12.15 -6.29
C ASN A 111 12.08 -10.76 -6.03
N LEU A 112 12.36 -10.19 -4.86
CA LEU A 112 11.95 -8.82 -4.53
C LEU A 112 12.48 -7.79 -5.54
N ARG A 113 13.73 -7.93 -5.98
CA ARG A 113 14.34 -7.07 -7.00
C ARG A 113 13.74 -7.27 -8.39
N ASP A 114 13.54 -8.53 -8.79
CA ASP A 114 12.98 -8.87 -10.10
C ASP A 114 11.53 -8.40 -10.23
N ASN A 115 10.76 -8.46 -9.15
CA ASN A 115 9.38 -8.02 -9.10
C ASN A 115 9.21 -6.48 -9.18
N ASN A 116 10.28 -5.71 -9.01
CA ASN A 116 10.22 -4.23 -8.99
C ASN A 116 9.69 -3.60 -10.30
N LEU A 117 9.75 -4.32 -11.40
CA LEU A 117 9.25 -3.87 -12.72
C LEU A 117 7.86 -4.45 -13.06
N LEU A 118 7.25 -5.18 -12.15
CA LEU A 118 5.96 -5.82 -12.37
C LEU A 118 4.85 -5.06 -11.64
N LEU A 119 3.62 -5.25 -12.13
CA LEU A 119 2.44 -4.70 -11.46
C LEU A 119 2.30 -5.32 -10.07
N THR A 120 2.32 -4.48 -9.05
CA THR A 120 2.13 -4.87 -7.65
C THR A 120 0.97 -4.11 -7.02
N SER A 121 0.44 -4.64 -5.93
CA SER A 121 -0.66 -4.05 -5.19
C SER A 121 -0.44 -4.17 -3.68
N HIS A 122 -1.26 -3.49 -2.90
CA HIS A 122 -1.26 -3.65 -1.43
C HIS A 122 -1.60 -5.07 -0.98
N TRP A 123 -2.31 -5.85 -1.81
CA TRP A 123 -2.54 -7.28 -1.56
C TRP A 123 -1.23 -8.08 -1.57
N ASP A 124 -0.30 -7.72 -2.44
CA ASP A 124 1.02 -8.36 -2.51
C ASP A 124 1.87 -8.01 -1.29
N LEU A 125 1.82 -6.75 -0.85
CA LEU A 125 2.47 -6.36 0.39
C LEU A 125 1.89 -7.13 1.58
N HIS A 126 0.57 -7.28 1.67
CA HIS A 126 -0.06 -8.07 2.71
C HIS A 126 0.44 -9.53 2.70
N GLN A 127 0.53 -10.17 1.53
CA GLN A 127 1.07 -11.52 1.42
C GLN A 127 2.57 -11.57 1.73
N THR A 128 3.31 -10.51 1.44
CA THR A 128 4.74 -10.39 1.79
C THR A 128 4.92 -10.35 3.30
N LEU A 129 4.12 -9.56 4.02
CA LEU A 129 4.15 -9.50 5.48
C LEU A 129 3.79 -10.85 6.11
N ARG A 130 2.80 -11.57 5.56
CA ARG A 130 2.48 -12.94 5.98
C ARG A 130 3.63 -13.91 5.73
N HIS A 131 4.30 -13.80 4.59
CA HIS A 131 5.46 -14.63 4.27
C HIS A 131 6.60 -14.38 5.26
N LEU A 132 6.93 -13.11 5.54
CA LEU A 132 7.92 -12.75 6.56
C LEU A 132 7.57 -13.31 7.94
N LEU A 133 6.30 -13.22 8.34
CA LEU A 133 5.84 -13.81 9.58
C LEU A 133 6.04 -15.33 9.59
N ALA A 134 5.73 -16.00 8.46
CA ALA A 134 5.92 -17.45 8.32
C ALA A 134 7.39 -17.87 8.42
N LEU A 135 8.31 -17.07 7.87
CA LEU A 135 9.76 -17.29 8.03
C LEU A 135 10.19 -17.21 9.50
N GLY A 136 9.64 -16.27 10.26
CA GLY A 136 9.99 -16.06 11.67
C GLY A 136 9.35 -17.05 12.65
N VAL A 137 8.10 -17.49 12.42
CA VAL A 137 7.34 -18.30 13.38
C VAL A 137 6.90 -19.67 12.85
N GLY A 138 7.14 -19.94 11.57
CA GLY A 138 6.74 -21.15 10.86
C GLY A 138 5.35 -21.02 10.21
N GLN A 139 5.22 -21.55 8.98
CA GLN A 139 4.01 -21.47 8.14
C GLN A 139 2.77 -22.02 8.86
N GLN A 140 2.88 -23.15 9.54
CA GLN A 140 1.77 -23.79 10.23
C GLN A 140 1.13 -22.85 11.30
N ARG A 141 1.92 -22.03 11.98
CA ARG A 141 1.38 -21.05 12.96
C ARG A 141 0.64 -19.91 12.27
N VAL A 142 1.10 -19.48 11.11
CA VAL A 142 0.41 -18.42 10.33
C VAL A 142 -0.93 -18.93 9.83
N ASP A 143 -1.01 -20.16 9.35
CA ASP A 143 -2.22 -20.76 8.82
C ASP A 143 -3.29 -20.99 9.89
N THR A 144 -2.91 -21.23 11.14
CA THR A 144 -3.86 -21.36 12.27
C THR A 144 -4.57 -20.07 12.60
N PHE A 145 -3.96 -18.91 12.35
CA PHE A 145 -4.58 -17.60 12.59
C PHE A 145 -5.39 -17.08 11.40
N TYR A 146 -5.24 -17.66 10.21
CA TYR A 146 -5.79 -17.13 8.98
C TYR A 146 -6.49 -18.20 8.14
N THR A 147 -7.64 -18.64 8.62
CA THR A 147 -8.44 -19.69 7.97
C THR A 147 -9.35 -19.20 6.85
N GLY A 148 -9.13 -18.03 6.25
CA GLY A 148 -10.20 -17.57 5.36
C GLY A 148 -9.95 -16.45 4.39
N SER A 149 -8.79 -16.15 3.90
CA SER A 149 -8.72 -15.14 2.86
C SER A 149 -8.11 -15.66 1.56
N LEU A 150 -8.97 -15.74 0.56
CA LEU A 150 -8.59 -15.71 -0.85
C LEU A 150 -8.10 -14.28 -1.19
N SER A 151 -6.99 -13.84 -0.57
CA SER A 151 -6.35 -12.60 -1.00
C SER A 151 -5.81 -12.82 -2.41
N PRO A 152 -6.12 -11.95 -3.38
CA PRO A 152 -5.62 -12.07 -4.74
C PRO A 152 -4.12 -11.75 -4.85
N GLY A 153 -3.48 -11.32 -3.77
CA GLY A 153 -2.08 -10.95 -3.73
C GLY A 153 -1.13 -12.14 -3.71
N SER A 154 0.10 -11.89 -4.11
CA SER A 154 1.23 -12.82 -4.05
C SER A 154 2.39 -12.16 -3.30
N SER A 155 3.15 -12.94 -2.53
CA SER A 155 4.32 -12.38 -1.83
C SER A 155 5.35 -11.83 -2.80
N LEU A 156 5.85 -10.63 -2.56
CA LEU A 156 6.95 -10.02 -3.33
C LEU A 156 8.28 -10.76 -3.15
N LEU A 157 8.38 -11.64 -2.15
CA LEU A 157 9.53 -12.52 -1.94
C LEU A 157 9.44 -13.80 -2.79
N SER A 158 8.35 -14.01 -3.55
CA SER A 158 8.18 -15.11 -4.49
C SER A 158 8.23 -14.57 -5.92
N PRO A 159 8.60 -15.39 -6.92
CA PRO A 159 8.57 -14.96 -8.32
C PRO A 159 7.17 -14.57 -8.74
N LEU A 160 7.00 -13.36 -9.27
CA LEU A 160 5.76 -12.93 -9.92
C LEU A 160 5.86 -13.13 -11.43
N GLN A 161 4.69 -13.25 -12.06
CA GLN A 161 4.57 -13.21 -13.51
C GLN A 161 3.93 -11.88 -13.93
N PRO A 162 4.19 -11.40 -15.16
CA PRO A 162 3.41 -10.29 -15.73
C PRO A 162 1.92 -10.60 -15.63
N ARG A 163 1.13 -9.64 -15.15
CA ARG A 163 -0.31 -9.82 -14.89
C ARG A 163 -1.08 -8.54 -15.13
N THR A 164 -2.38 -8.66 -15.38
CA THR A 164 -3.32 -7.56 -15.51
C THR A 164 -3.75 -7.04 -14.14
N CYS A 165 -4.42 -5.88 -14.12
CA CYS A 165 -5.03 -5.35 -12.89
C CYS A 165 -6.00 -6.34 -12.26
N THR A 166 -6.84 -7.00 -13.06
CA THR A 166 -7.81 -7.99 -12.59
C THR A 166 -7.13 -9.17 -11.91
N GLU A 167 -6.07 -9.71 -12.51
CA GLU A 167 -5.29 -10.81 -11.92
C GLU A 167 -4.55 -10.40 -10.65
N ALA A 168 -4.17 -9.13 -10.54
CA ALA A 168 -3.57 -8.55 -9.32
C ALA A 168 -4.61 -8.17 -8.25
N GLY A 169 -5.91 -8.40 -8.49
CA GLY A 169 -6.99 -8.01 -7.60
C GLY A 169 -7.21 -6.50 -7.48
N ILE A 170 -6.74 -5.74 -8.48
CA ILE A 170 -6.91 -4.29 -8.56
C ILE A 170 -8.21 -4.01 -9.30
N SER A 171 -9.13 -3.31 -8.61
CA SER A 171 -10.37 -2.85 -9.24
C SER A 171 -10.07 -1.91 -10.42
N LEU A 172 -10.90 -1.94 -11.44
CA LEU A 172 -10.78 -1.06 -12.62
C LEU A 172 -10.71 0.44 -12.25
N TRP A 173 -11.34 0.84 -11.16
CA TRP A 173 -11.28 2.21 -10.63
C TRP A 173 -9.88 2.65 -10.20
N PHE A 174 -9.06 1.71 -9.79
CA PHE A 174 -7.69 1.95 -9.30
C PHE A 174 -6.64 1.47 -10.29
N CYS A 175 -7.04 0.87 -11.40
CA CYS A 175 -6.13 0.42 -12.44
C CYS A 175 -5.57 1.62 -13.21
N SER A 176 -4.25 1.77 -13.22
CA SER A 176 -3.55 2.82 -13.96
C SER A 176 -2.89 2.32 -15.25
N CYS A 177 -3.11 1.04 -15.62
CA CYS A 177 -2.57 0.47 -16.85
C CYS A 177 -3.28 1.09 -18.07
N PRO A 178 -2.54 1.63 -19.07
CA PRO A 178 -3.15 2.28 -20.24
C PRO A 178 -4.06 1.35 -21.05
N GLU A 179 -3.76 0.09 -21.09
CA GLU A 179 -4.48 -0.93 -21.85
C GLU A 179 -5.87 -1.22 -21.28
N ASP A 180 -6.07 -0.98 -20.00
CA ASP A 180 -7.34 -1.18 -19.30
C ASP A 180 -8.21 0.10 -19.28
N GLN A 181 -7.67 1.22 -19.76
CA GLN A 181 -8.40 2.49 -19.85
C GLN A 181 -9.07 2.64 -21.21
N ARG A 182 -10.28 2.14 -21.34
CA ARG A 182 -11.09 2.33 -22.56
C ARG A 182 -11.89 3.62 -22.46
N VAL A 183 -11.85 4.42 -23.51
CA VAL A 183 -12.79 5.53 -23.68
C VAL A 183 -14.14 4.92 -24.04
N ILE A 184 -15.13 5.15 -23.17
CA ILE A 184 -16.51 4.71 -23.43
C ILE A 184 -17.17 5.76 -24.34
N GLU A 185 -17.82 5.32 -25.40
CA GLU A 185 -18.61 6.20 -26.27
C GLU A 185 -19.68 6.92 -25.45
N PRO A 186 -19.92 8.24 -25.70
CA PRO A 186 -20.81 9.05 -24.88
C PRO A 186 -22.22 8.47 -24.71
N ASP A 187 -22.77 7.88 -25.78
CA ASP A 187 -24.11 7.28 -25.73
C ASP A 187 -24.16 6.01 -24.87
N VAL A 188 -23.10 5.19 -24.90
CA VAL A 188 -22.98 4.02 -24.02
C VAL A 188 -22.78 4.47 -22.57
N ALA A 189 -21.99 5.51 -22.33
CA ALA A 189 -21.80 6.08 -21.00
C ALA A 189 -23.12 6.59 -20.41
N ARG A 190 -23.97 7.24 -21.22
CA ARG A 190 -25.29 7.72 -20.81
C ARG A 190 -26.21 6.57 -20.45
N GLN A 191 -26.30 5.53 -21.29
CA GLN A 191 -27.14 4.36 -21.01
C GLN A 191 -26.72 3.63 -19.73
N LEU A 192 -25.41 3.50 -19.48
CA LEU A 192 -24.87 2.92 -18.25
C LEU A 192 -25.23 3.79 -17.04
N LEU A 193 -25.11 5.11 -17.15
CA LEU A 193 -25.48 6.03 -16.08
C LEU A 193 -26.96 5.94 -15.74
N GLU A 194 -27.84 5.95 -16.75
CA GLU A 194 -29.29 5.81 -16.56
C GLU A 194 -29.64 4.48 -15.87
N ALA A 195 -29.04 3.37 -16.27
CA ALA A 195 -29.25 2.07 -15.62
C ALA A 195 -28.77 2.05 -14.15
N VAL A 196 -27.62 2.66 -13.86
CA VAL A 196 -27.09 2.76 -12.50
C VAL A 196 -27.98 3.64 -11.62
N LEU A 197 -28.48 4.76 -12.15
CA LEU A 197 -29.40 5.65 -11.44
C LEU A 197 -30.72 4.94 -11.11
N GLU A 198 -31.27 4.19 -12.08
CA GLU A 198 -32.48 3.39 -11.86
C GLU A 198 -32.27 2.34 -10.77
N ASP A 199 -31.17 1.59 -10.81
CA ASP A 199 -30.86 0.58 -9.78
C ASP A 199 -30.72 1.21 -8.38
N ILE A 200 -30.02 2.36 -8.28
CA ILE A 200 -29.88 3.08 -7.01
C ILE A 200 -31.24 3.57 -6.51
N ASN A 201 -32.07 4.15 -7.37
CA ASN A 201 -33.40 4.65 -6.98
C ASN A 201 -34.29 3.50 -6.52
N VAL A 202 -34.28 2.37 -7.23
CA VAL A 202 -35.02 1.15 -6.81
C VAL A 202 -34.52 0.65 -5.43
N PHE A 203 -33.21 0.68 -5.18
CA PHE A 203 -32.65 0.29 -3.91
C PHE A 203 -33.05 1.24 -2.76
N LEU A 204 -33.15 2.53 -3.02
CA LEU A 204 -33.48 3.55 -2.01
C LEU A 204 -34.97 3.61 -1.68
N GLN A 205 -35.88 3.24 -2.59
CA GLN A 205 -37.34 3.29 -2.38
C GLN A 205 -37.82 2.58 -1.08
N PRO A 206 -37.40 1.34 -0.77
CA PRO A 206 -37.86 0.67 0.42
C PRO A 206 -37.31 1.18 1.73
N LEU A 207 -36.31 2.09 1.70
CA LEU A 207 -35.61 2.53 2.91
C LEU A 207 -36.34 3.68 3.64
N GLU A 208 -37.43 4.26 3.09
CA GLU A 208 -38.19 5.38 3.67
C GLU A 208 -37.32 6.53 4.26
N LEU A 209 -36.14 6.73 3.73
CA LEU A 209 -35.16 7.68 4.28
C LEU A 209 -35.44 9.14 3.90
N GLY A 210 -36.54 9.41 3.19
CA GLY A 210 -36.88 10.77 2.72
C GLY A 210 -35.87 11.34 1.72
N CYS A 211 -35.06 10.49 1.09
CA CYS A 211 -34.14 10.87 0.03
C CYS A 211 -34.93 11.18 -1.24
N GLN A 212 -34.53 12.26 -1.95
CA GLN A 212 -35.03 12.51 -3.29
C GLN A 212 -34.43 11.50 -4.27
N GLU A 213 -35.19 11.14 -5.32
CA GLU A 213 -34.64 10.35 -6.42
C GLU A 213 -33.45 11.07 -7.06
N LEU A 214 -32.47 10.32 -7.51
CA LEU A 214 -31.34 10.84 -8.25
C LEU A 214 -31.75 11.08 -9.70
N GLU A 215 -31.42 12.25 -10.24
CA GLU A 215 -31.68 12.63 -11.64
C GLU A 215 -30.40 12.50 -12.50
#